data_934da5a12e8a439f574bab73fbe478c7
#
_entry.id   934da5a12e8a439f574bab73fbe478c7
#
_cell.length_a   1.000
_cell.length_b   1.000
_cell.length_c   1.000
_cell.angle_alpha   90.00
_cell.angle_beta   90.00
_cell.angle_gamma   90.00
#
_symmetry.space_group_name_H-M   'P 1'
#
loop_
_entity.id
_entity.type
_entity.pdbx_description
1 polymer ?
#
loop_
_entity_poly.entity_id
_entity_poly.type
_entity_poly.pdbx_seq_one_letter_code
_entity_poly.pdbx_strand_id
1 'polypeptide(L)'
;VNWRSLLILLAAYSLLTSPIISQEVANFVLQPGKFPQLNTGTYLAGELVYIDPVNRRGGLRLDGNDAGDRYQNGPLHYFALLPYGEISHNGAPAELKDIPLGTHVHGYFYVPPVGEEATIPPLPKDMQQFEIKQNHAVSLEDDFSFYQRRGQSWKVLSIDPVKGKINVTPTGELVKDGINTSYTFDIDDVTKVWKGRTLVELADIAPDQIVQFNLCWSPGWRDKEFGVAEIWLDDAGRKFATDLQRRRHVKYQKQRWLPAWIDSVEDNDFGGGTVTLTLFGGMDPSLYAELKSTQDKGLGVAVAEKT
;
A
#
# COMPACT_ATOMS: atom_id res chain seq x y z
N VAL A 1 13.37 -74.53 2.13
CA VAL A 1 13.41 -73.22 2.76
C VAL A 1 13.77 -72.24 1.64
N ASN A 2 12.75 -71.55 1.09
CA ASN A 2 12.91 -70.59 -0.03
C ASN A 2 13.04 -69.17 0.50
N TRP A 3 14.17 -68.57 0.23
CA TRP A 3 14.39 -67.13 0.41
C TRP A 3 13.83 -66.42 -0.86
N ARG A 4 12.78 -65.65 -0.69
CA ARG A 4 12.33 -64.70 -1.71
C ARG A 4 12.74 -63.30 -1.32
N SER A 5 13.46 -62.71 -2.26
CA SER A 5 14.01 -61.38 -2.29
C SER A 5 13.01 -60.30 -1.95
N LEU A 6 13.32 -59.47 -0.98
CA LEU A 6 12.63 -58.23 -0.67
C LEU A 6 13.24 -57.12 -1.53
N LEU A 7 12.58 -56.73 -2.61
CA LEU A 7 12.90 -55.56 -3.41
C LEU A 7 12.40 -54.31 -2.64
N ILE A 8 13.33 -53.58 -2.07
CA ILE A 8 13.07 -52.23 -1.51
C ILE A 8 13.07 -51.27 -2.68
N LEU A 9 11.88 -50.78 -3.05
CA LEU A 9 11.71 -49.63 -3.95
C LEU A 9 12.02 -48.38 -3.14
N LEU A 10 13.23 -47.85 -3.31
CA LEU A 10 13.57 -46.48 -2.91
C LEU A 10 12.89 -45.51 -3.90
N ALA A 11 11.71 -45.02 -3.52
CA ALA A 11 11.14 -43.88 -4.17
C ALA A 11 11.98 -42.66 -3.84
N ALA A 12 12.79 -42.22 -4.79
CA ALA A 12 13.48 -40.95 -4.72
C ALA A 12 12.43 -39.82 -4.78
N TYR A 13 12.09 -39.29 -3.62
CA TYR A 13 11.40 -37.99 -3.53
C TYR A 13 12.40 -36.92 -3.98
N SER A 14 12.40 -36.61 -5.27
CA SER A 14 12.99 -35.37 -5.75
C SER A 14 12.14 -34.22 -5.21
N LEU A 15 12.58 -33.62 -4.13
CA LEU A 15 12.15 -32.32 -3.69
C LEU A 15 12.45 -31.34 -4.83
N LEU A 16 11.45 -31.10 -5.68
CA LEU A 16 11.41 -29.95 -6.56
C LEU A 16 11.27 -28.73 -5.63
N THR A 17 12.38 -28.31 -5.05
CA THR A 17 12.53 -26.94 -4.60
C THR A 17 12.44 -26.09 -5.85
N SER A 18 11.22 -25.62 -6.16
CA SER A 18 11.07 -24.50 -7.09
C SER A 18 11.99 -23.41 -6.57
N PRO A 19 12.98 -22.93 -7.37
CA PRO A 19 13.72 -21.77 -6.96
C PRO A 19 12.65 -20.69 -6.77
N ILE A 20 12.53 -20.15 -5.54
CA ILE A 20 12.00 -18.82 -5.33
C ILE A 20 12.96 -17.97 -6.16
N ILE A 21 12.57 -17.64 -7.37
CA ILE A 21 13.21 -16.61 -8.15
C ILE A 21 12.93 -15.36 -7.35
N SER A 22 13.82 -15.06 -6.41
CA SER A 22 14.07 -13.70 -5.99
C SER A 22 14.36 -12.99 -7.30
N GLN A 23 13.34 -12.36 -7.86
CA GLN A 23 13.53 -11.47 -8.98
C GLN A 23 14.48 -10.43 -8.42
N GLU A 24 15.76 -10.51 -8.79
CA GLU A 24 16.71 -9.43 -8.55
C GLU A 24 15.99 -8.19 -9.05
N VAL A 25 15.57 -7.36 -8.11
CA VAL A 25 15.01 -6.05 -8.43
C VAL A 25 16.16 -5.35 -9.14
N ALA A 26 16.07 -5.33 -10.46
CA ALA A 26 17.09 -4.70 -11.28
C ALA A 26 17.28 -3.30 -10.71
N ASN A 27 18.52 -2.95 -10.36
CA ASN A 27 18.85 -1.63 -9.82
C ASN A 27 18.29 -0.58 -10.76
N PHE A 28 17.13 -0.02 -10.39
CA PHE A 28 16.47 0.98 -11.18
C PHE A 28 17.20 2.30 -10.98
N VAL A 29 17.74 2.84 -12.05
CA VAL A 29 18.36 4.16 -12.05
C VAL A 29 17.31 5.16 -12.50
N LEU A 30 17.08 6.20 -11.70
CA LEU A 30 16.15 7.27 -12.01
C LEU A 30 16.57 7.97 -13.31
N GLN A 31 15.63 8.05 -14.25
CA GLN A 31 15.78 8.75 -15.51
C GLN A 31 14.54 9.61 -15.76
N PRO A 32 14.69 10.78 -16.40
CA PRO A 32 13.55 11.60 -16.80
C PRO A 32 12.49 10.79 -17.53
N GLY A 33 11.23 10.94 -17.11
CA GLY A 33 10.09 10.22 -17.69
C GLY A 33 10.05 8.70 -17.49
N LYS A 34 11.01 8.12 -16.74
CA LYS A 34 11.02 6.71 -16.41
C LYS A 34 10.92 6.51 -14.92
N PHE A 35 9.93 5.75 -14.50
CA PHE A 35 9.65 5.47 -13.09
C PHE A 35 9.72 3.96 -12.83
N PRO A 36 10.13 3.53 -11.61
CA PRO A 36 10.04 2.14 -11.23
C PRO A 36 8.58 1.69 -11.30
N GLN A 37 8.37 0.45 -11.68
CA GLN A 37 7.03 -0.12 -11.66
C GLN A 37 6.54 -0.15 -10.21
N LEU A 38 5.27 0.16 -10.03
CA LEU A 38 4.60 -0.04 -8.75
C LEU A 38 4.77 -1.50 -8.32
N ASN A 39 4.90 -1.71 -7.03
CA ASN A 39 5.13 -3.05 -6.44
C ASN A 39 6.48 -3.69 -6.81
N THR A 40 7.45 -2.88 -7.23
CA THR A 40 8.85 -3.27 -7.30
C THR A 40 9.59 -2.76 -6.06
N GLY A 41 10.69 -3.39 -5.73
CA GLY A 41 11.46 -3.07 -4.52
C GLY A 41 11.18 -4.06 -3.39
N THR A 42 11.63 -3.72 -2.19
CA THR A 42 11.44 -4.55 -1.00
C THR A 42 10.04 -4.32 -0.43
N TYR A 43 9.29 -5.39 -0.26
CA TYR A 43 7.99 -5.35 0.38
C TYR A 43 8.15 -5.29 1.90
N LEU A 44 7.46 -4.33 2.52
CA LEU A 44 7.31 -4.21 3.97
C LEU A 44 5.84 -3.89 4.28
N ALA A 45 5.34 -4.42 5.38
CA ALA A 45 4.02 -4.11 5.88
C ALA A 45 4.08 -3.75 7.36
N GLY A 46 3.08 -3.01 7.84
CA GLY A 46 3.01 -2.63 9.24
C GLY A 46 2.01 -1.50 9.51
N GLU A 47 2.00 -1.09 10.76
CA GLU A 47 1.18 0.00 11.24
C GLU A 47 1.78 1.36 10.84
N LEU A 48 0.97 2.24 10.28
CA LEU A 48 1.35 3.63 10.03
C LEU A 48 1.31 4.42 11.35
N VAL A 49 2.48 4.72 11.91
CA VAL A 49 2.59 5.35 13.24
C VAL A 49 2.92 6.84 13.19
N TYR A 50 3.39 7.31 12.06
CA TYR A 50 3.78 8.71 11.90
C TYR A 50 3.56 9.16 10.45
N ILE A 51 3.11 10.41 10.27
CA ILE A 51 3.03 11.07 8.97
C ILE A 51 3.50 12.53 9.06
N ASP A 52 4.23 12.94 8.02
CA ASP A 52 4.50 14.33 7.66
C ASP A 52 3.98 14.55 6.23
N PRO A 53 2.72 15.01 6.09
CA PRO A 53 2.09 15.13 4.77
C PRO A 53 2.76 16.20 3.88
N VAL A 54 3.39 17.22 4.49
CA VAL A 54 4.04 18.32 3.75
C VAL A 54 5.26 17.79 3.02
N ASN A 55 6.09 17.03 3.72
CA ASN A 55 7.32 16.47 3.17
C ASN A 55 7.13 15.05 2.59
N ARG A 56 5.90 14.52 2.58
CA ARG A 56 5.56 13.18 2.13
C ARG A 56 6.40 12.09 2.82
N ARG A 57 6.50 12.18 4.14
CA ARG A 57 7.28 11.27 4.98
C ARG A 57 6.38 10.55 5.96
N GLY A 58 6.79 9.38 6.37
CA GLY A 58 6.06 8.59 7.35
C GLY A 58 6.95 7.62 8.10
N GLY A 59 6.32 6.89 9.00
CA GLY A 59 6.97 5.81 9.74
C GLY A 59 6.01 4.64 9.91
N LEU A 60 6.54 3.45 9.70
CA LEU A 60 5.85 2.20 9.92
C LEU A 60 6.42 1.49 11.14
N ARG A 61 5.55 0.89 11.92
CA ARG A 61 5.92 -0.17 12.85
C ARG A 61 5.75 -1.49 12.11
N LEU A 62 6.89 -2.11 11.76
CA LEU A 62 6.89 -3.28 10.89
C LEU A 62 6.22 -4.49 11.55
N ASP A 63 5.59 -5.30 10.70
CA ASP A 63 5.07 -6.62 11.05
C ASP A 63 6.20 -7.61 11.30
N GLY A 64 5.87 -8.73 11.94
CA GLY A 64 6.71 -9.92 11.87
C GLY A 64 7.70 -10.12 12.97
N ASN A 65 7.45 -9.61 14.17
CA ASN A 65 8.14 -10.14 15.34
C ASN A 65 7.13 -10.76 16.30
N ASP A 66 7.17 -12.09 16.40
CA ASP A 66 6.46 -12.91 17.43
C ASP A 66 6.92 -12.60 18.86
N ALA A 67 7.84 -11.65 19.01
CA ALA A 67 8.38 -11.25 20.28
C ALA A 67 7.41 -10.32 21.01
N GLY A 68 6.49 -10.92 21.62
CA GLY A 68 5.82 -10.52 22.87
C GLY A 68 5.25 -9.11 22.98
N ASP A 69 5.84 -8.05 22.58
CA ASP A 69 5.35 -6.67 22.73
C ASP A 69 5.59 -5.84 21.47
N ARG A 70 4.65 -5.95 20.54
CA ARG A 70 4.70 -5.24 19.27
C ARG A 70 4.80 -3.72 19.46
N TYR A 71 4.11 -3.18 20.46
CA TYR A 71 4.10 -1.74 20.69
C TYR A 71 5.45 -1.22 21.17
N GLN A 72 6.14 -1.96 22.01
CA GLN A 72 7.43 -1.56 22.57
C GLN A 72 8.62 -1.99 21.71
N ASN A 73 8.52 -3.13 21.04
CA ASN A 73 9.63 -3.80 20.39
C ASN A 73 9.50 -3.96 18.86
N GLY A 74 8.39 -3.53 18.26
CA GLY A 74 8.25 -3.50 16.81
C GLY A 74 9.25 -2.52 16.21
N PRO A 75 10.08 -2.95 15.22
CA PRO A 75 11.04 -2.05 14.60
C PRO A 75 10.31 -0.92 13.88
N LEU A 76 10.77 0.31 14.09
CA LEU A 76 10.28 1.47 13.36
C LEU A 76 11.05 1.63 12.07
N HIS A 77 10.33 1.79 10.98
CA HIS A 77 10.85 2.03 9.64
C HIS A 77 10.39 3.39 9.16
N TYR A 78 11.26 4.38 9.20
CA TYR A 78 10.98 5.70 8.65
C TYR A 78 11.22 5.74 7.15
N PHE A 79 10.37 6.44 6.43
CA PHE A 79 10.44 6.52 4.98
C PHE A 79 10.11 7.91 4.45
N ALA A 80 10.62 8.21 3.26
CA ALA A 80 10.13 9.28 2.40
C ALA A 80 9.45 8.66 1.18
N LEU A 81 8.27 9.15 0.84
CA LEU A 81 7.63 8.77 -0.42
C LEU A 81 8.39 9.43 -1.57
N LEU A 82 8.78 8.65 -2.55
CA LEU A 82 9.41 9.19 -3.76
C LEU A 82 8.49 10.20 -4.45
N PRO A 83 9.01 11.20 -5.16
CA PRO A 83 8.17 12.21 -5.82
C PRO A 83 7.07 11.62 -6.69
N TYR A 84 7.38 10.53 -7.39
CA TYR A 84 6.46 9.76 -8.22
C TYR A 84 5.81 8.56 -7.49
N GLY A 85 6.08 8.40 -6.20
CA GLY A 85 5.49 7.33 -5.41
C GLY A 85 3.98 7.52 -5.25
N GLU A 86 3.26 6.42 -5.26
CA GLU A 86 1.80 6.40 -5.23
C GLU A 86 1.28 5.88 -3.90
N ILE A 87 0.15 6.43 -3.48
CA ILE A 87 -0.58 5.97 -2.30
C ILE A 87 -1.98 5.59 -2.74
N SER A 88 -2.46 4.46 -2.25
CA SER A 88 -3.84 4.03 -2.44
C SER A 88 -4.52 3.81 -1.10
N HIS A 89 -5.72 4.36 -0.96
CA HIS A 89 -6.59 4.19 0.20
C HIS A 89 -8.01 3.91 -0.26
N ASN A 90 -8.63 2.88 0.31
CA ASN A 90 -9.98 2.45 -0.08
C ASN A 90 -10.15 2.23 -1.59
N GLY A 91 -9.13 1.68 -2.26
CA GLY A 91 -9.15 1.35 -3.68
C GLY A 91 -9.03 2.54 -4.63
N ALA A 92 -8.62 3.71 -4.16
CA ALA A 92 -8.43 4.91 -4.96
C ALA A 92 -7.13 5.64 -4.60
N PRO A 93 -6.59 6.47 -5.52
CA PRO A 93 -5.45 7.32 -5.21
C PRO A 93 -5.69 8.18 -3.97
N ALA A 94 -4.62 8.36 -3.19
CA ALA A 94 -4.66 9.04 -1.90
C ALA A 94 -3.36 9.82 -1.64
N GLU A 95 -3.36 10.55 -0.53
CA GLU A 95 -2.17 11.17 0.08
C GLU A 95 -1.98 10.60 1.49
N LEU A 96 -0.79 10.74 2.06
CA LEU A 96 -0.51 10.26 3.44
C LEU A 96 -1.54 10.74 4.47
N LYS A 97 -2.01 11.97 4.33
CA LYS A 97 -3.03 12.54 5.23
C LYS A 97 -4.40 11.87 5.16
N ASP A 98 -4.65 11.10 4.10
CA ASP A 98 -5.94 10.42 3.91
C ASP A 98 -5.98 9.08 4.65
N ILE A 99 -4.81 8.55 5.04
CA ILE A 99 -4.69 7.30 5.79
C ILE A 99 -4.62 7.63 7.30
N PRO A 100 -5.56 7.16 8.12
CA PRO A 100 -5.52 7.34 9.55
C PRO A 100 -4.28 6.69 10.18
N LEU A 101 -3.70 7.32 11.20
CA LEU A 101 -2.66 6.69 12.02
C LEU A 101 -3.22 5.44 12.70
N GLY A 102 -2.39 4.42 12.82
CA GLY A 102 -2.78 3.10 13.29
C GLY A 102 -3.20 2.13 12.18
N THR A 103 -3.51 2.64 10.96
CA THR A 103 -3.89 1.78 9.84
C THR A 103 -2.74 0.84 9.46
N HIS A 104 -3.06 -0.43 9.26
CA HIS A 104 -2.14 -1.39 8.65
C HIS A 104 -1.98 -1.07 7.16
N VAL A 105 -0.74 -0.99 6.70
CA VAL A 105 -0.41 -0.64 5.32
C VAL A 105 0.66 -1.56 4.75
N HIS A 106 0.62 -1.70 3.44
CA HIS A 106 1.57 -2.44 2.62
C HIS A 106 2.38 -1.48 1.79
N GLY A 107 3.72 -1.61 1.82
CA GLY A 107 4.61 -0.72 1.09
C GLY A 107 5.64 -1.46 0.27
N TYR A 108 6.05 -0.84 -0.84
CA TYR A 108 7.22 -1.24 -1.62
C TYR A 108 8.26 -0.15 -1.55
N PHE A 109 9.47 -0.53 -1.13
CA PHE A 109 10.54 0.38 -0.80
C PHE A 109 11.74 0.15 -1.70
N TYR A 110 12.23 1.24 -2.27
CA TYR A 110 13.35 1.26 -3.19
C TYR A 110 14.64 1.63 -2.47
N VAL A 111 15.72 0.95 -2.83
CA VAL A 111 17.07 1.31 -2.41
C VAL A 111 17.78 1.90 -3.61
N PRO A 112 18.23 3.16 -3.56
CA PRO A 112 18.98 3.75 -4.64
C PRO A 112 20.32 3.01 -4.83
N PRO A 113 20.82 2.92 -6.06
CA PRO A 113 22.18 2.45 -6.31
C PRO A 113 23.21 3.28 -5.55
N VAL A 114 24.31 2.67 -5.20
CA VAL A 114 25.43 3.36 -4.55
C VAL A 114 25.94 4.49 -5.43
N GLY A 115 26.01 5.68 -4.86
CA GLY A 115 26.42 6.91 -5.57
C GLY A 115 25.26 7.72 -6.17
N GLU A 116 24.03 7.22 -6.09
CA GLU A 116 22.84 7.90 -6.60
C GLU A 116 21.89 8.36 -5.48
N GLU A 117 22.32 8.27 -4.24
CA GLU A 117 21.53 8.62 -3.06
C GLU A 117 21.07 10.08 -3.07
N ALA A 118 21.86 10.96 -3.70
CA ALA A 118 21.51 12.39 -3.81
C ALA A 118 20.32 12.68 -4.73
N THR A 119 19.92 11.74 -5.58
CA THR A 119 18.76 11.88 -6.46
C THR A 119 17.42 11.73 -5.75
N ILE A 120 17.44 11.30 -4.49
CA ILE A 120 16.26 10.98 -3.70
C ILE A 120 16.19 11.93 -2.51
N PRO A 121 14.98 12.42 -2.13
CA PRO A 121 14.83 13.29 -0.99
C PRO A 121 15.38 12.65 0.29
N PRO A 122 16.36 13.24 0.97
CA PRO A 122 16.92 12.65 2.18
C PRO A 122 15.90 12.68 3.33
N LEU A 123 15.97 11.68 4.19
CA LEU A 123 15.28 11.74 5.48
C LEU A 123 15.92 12.79 6.40
N PRO A 124 15.15 13.43 7.29
CA PRO A 124 15.72 14.26 8.34
C PRO A 124 16.75 13.50 9.17
N LYS A 125 17.74 14.21 9.70
CA LYS A 125 18.82 13.59 10.50
C LYS A 125 18.33 12.82 11.72
N ASP A 126 17.27 13.30 12.35
CA ASP A 126 16.61 12.67 13.49
C ASP A 126 15.88 11.37 13.14
N MET A 127 15.53 11.18 11.85
CA MET A 127 14.92 9.95 11.32
C MET A 127 15.93 8.97 10.72
N GLN A 128 17.21 9.34 10.65
CA GLN A 128 18.28 8.51 10.12
C GLN A 128 18.94 7.61 11.20
N GLN A 129 18.36 7.51 12.39
CA GLN A 129 18.94 6.80 13.53
C GLN A 129 19.15 5.31 13.33
N PHE A 130 18.47 4.74 12.34
CA PHE A 130 18.57 3.33 12.02
C PHE A 130 19.07 3.20 10.59
N GLU A 131 20.12 2.41 10.37
CA GLU A 131 20.62 2.06 9.02
C GLU A 131 19.60 1.21 8.25
N ILE A 132 18.41 1.74 8.05
CA ILE A 132 17.41 1.07 7.23
C ILE A 132 17.66 1.47 5.78
N LYS A 133 18.12 0.52 4.98
CA LYS A 133 18.52 0.76 3.59
C LYS A 133 17.35 0.99 2.65
N GLN A 134 16.10 0.66 3.07
CA GLN A 134 14.90 0.71 2.22
C GLN A 134 13.95 1.78 2.74
N ASN A 135 14.34 3.02 2.64
CA ASN A 135 13.60 4.14 3.23
C ASN A 135 12.90 5.03 2.20
N HIS A 136 12.84 4.63 0.93
CA HIS A 136 12.17 5.38 -0.11
C HIS A 136 10.97 4.60 -0.65
N ALA A 137 9.77 5.02 -0.28
CA ALA A 137 8.55 4.35 -0.69
C ALA A 137 8.22 4.65 -2.16
N VAL A 138 8.03 3.60 -2.95
CA VAL A 138 7.50 3.64 -4.32
C VAL A 138 5.99 3.62 -4.29
N SER A 139 5.42 2.79 -3.42
CA SER A 139 3.98 2.72 -3.23
C SER A 139 3.62 2.39 -1.79
N LEU A 140 2.45 2.84 -1.37
CA LEU A 140 1.86 2.54 -0.08
C LEU A 140 0.36 2.31 -0.25
N GLU A 141 -0.15 1.21 0.30
CA GLU A 141 -1.56 0.82 0.16
C GLU A 141 -2.12 0.37 1.50
N ASP A 142 -3.38 0.71 1.81
CA ASP A 142 -4.11 0.05 2.89
C ASP A 142 -4.52 -1.38 2.51
N ASP A 143 -5.02 -2.17 3.47
CA ASP A 143 -5.43 -3.56 3.22
C ASP A 143 -6.51 -3.65 2.13
N PHE A 144 -7.49 -2.75 2.17
CA PHE A 144 -8.54 -2.71 1.16
C PHE A 144 -7.96 -2.59 -0.25
N SER A 145 -7.08 -1.61 -0.48
CA SER A 145 -6.47 -1.35 -1.80
C SER A 145 -5.56 -2.49 -2.23
N PHE A 146 -4.74 -2.98 -1.29
CA PHE A 146 -3.77 -4.03 -1.53
C PHE A 146 -4.43 -5.35 -1.96
N TYR A 147 -5.47 -5.80 -1.26
CA TYR A 147 -6.17 -7.03 -1.59
C TYR A 147 -7.08 -6.87 -2.80
N GLN A 148 -7.79 -5.73 -2.93
CA GLN A 148 -8.64 -5.47 -4.09
C GLN A 148 -7.84 -5.49 -5.41
N ARG A 149 -6.68 -4.86 -5.44
CA ARG A 149 -5.81 -4.83 -6.64
C ARG A 149 -5.34 -6.22 -7.04
N ARG A 150 -5.25 -7.14 -6.09
CA ARG A 150 -4.89 -8.55 -6.32
C ARG A 150 -6.08 -9.45 -6.63
N GLY A 151 -7.28 -8.90 -6.77
CA GLY A 151 -8.50 -9.71 -6.95
C GLY A 151 -8.81 -10.59 -5.73
N GLN A 152 -8.32 -10.19 -4.55
CA GLN A 152 -8.52 -10.91 -3.29
C GLN A 152 -9.58 -10.22 -2.44
N SER A 153 -10.32 -11.03 -1.72
CA SER A 153 -11.31 -10.62 -0.71
C SER A 153 -11.27 -11.60 0.46
N TRP A 154 -12.13 -11.39 1.42
CA TRP A 154 -12.21 -12.22 2.61
C TRP A 154 -13.59 -12.82 2.73
N LYS A 155 -13.66 -14.11 3.01
CA LYS A 155 -14.89 -14.81 3.32
C LYS A 155 -15.03 -14.94 4.84
N VAL A 156 -16.13 -14.49 5.39
CA VAL A 156 -16.44 -14.63 6.81
C VAL A 156 -16.74 -16.09 7.11
N LEU A 157 -16.00 -16.68 8.01
CA LEU A 157 -16.25 -18.03 8.52
C LEU A 157 -17.19 -18.00 9.74
N SER A 158 -16.93 -17.10 10.66
CA SER A 158 -17.77 -16.88 11.84
C SER A 158 -17.51 -15.49 12.43
N ILE A 159 -18.48 -15.01 13.19
CA ILE A 159 -18.38 -13.79 14.00
C ILE A 159 -18.84 -14.11 15.41
N ASP A 160 -18.14 -13.61 16.41
CA ASP A 160 -18.51 -13.67 17.83
C ASP A 160 -18.47 -12.26 18.40
N PRO A 161 -19.58 -11.50 18.32
CA PRO A 161 -19.61 -10.11 18.81
C PRO A 161 -19.41 -10.02 20.33
N VAL A 162 -19.72 -11.08 21.07
CA VAL A 162 -19.55 -11.13 22.55
C VAL A 162 -18.08 -11.20 22.92
N LYS A 163 -17.31 -12.00 22.16
CA LYS A 163 -15.87 -12.11 22.34
C LYS A 163 -15.10 -11.05 21.53
N GLY A 164 -15.78 -10.26 20.72
CA GLY A 164 -15.14 -9.27 19.85
C GLY A 164 -14.21 -9.89 18.81
N LYS A 165 -14.61 -11.00 18.18
CA LYS A 165 -13.77 -11.71 17.21
C LYS A 165 -14.51 -11.99 15.89
N ILE A 166 -13.79 -11.83 14.78
CA ILE A 166 -14.22 -12.29 13.46
C ILE A 166 -13.18 -13.25 12.88
N ASN A 167 -13.67 -14.40 12.38
CA ASN A 167 -12.83 -15.37 11.67
C ASN A 167 -13.09 -15.27 10.18
N VAL A 168 -12.03 -15.15 9.40
CA VAL A 168 -12.11 -14.99 7.95
C VAL A 168 -11.11 -15.90 7.26
N THR A 169 -11.36 -16.20 5.99
CA THR A 169 -10.40 -16.87 5.09
C THR A 169 -10.25 -16.07 3.82
N PRO A 170 -9.03 -15.96 3.25
CA PRO A 170 -8.83 -15.27 2.00
C PRO A 170 -9.54 -15.99 0.86
N THR A 171 -10.03 -15.22 -0.11
CA THR A 171 -10.66 -15.71 -1.34
C THR A 171 -10.14 -14.93 -2.55
N GLY A 172 -10.23 -15.50 -3.75
CA GLY A 172 -9.80 -14.87 -5.00
C GLY A 172 -8.77 -15.68 -5.76
N GLU A 173 -8.37 -15.22 -6.92
CA GLU A 173 -7.54 -15.97 -7.89
C GLU A 173 -6.14 -16.33 -7.38
N LEU A 174 -5.59 -15.58 -6.43
CA LEU A 174 -4.25 -15.82 -5.89
C LEU A 174 -4.24 -16.75 -4.68
N VAL A 175 -5.41 -17.15 -4.21
CA VAL A 175 -5.52 -18.13 -3.13
C VAL A 175 -5.34 -19.51 -3.73
N LYS A 176 -4.21 -20.15 -3.42
CA LYS A 176 -3.96 -21.53 -3.87
C LYS A 176 -4.98 -22.47 -3.24
N ASP A 177 -5.63 -23.26 -4.06
CA ASP A 177 -6.53 -24.32 -3.60
C ASP A 177 -5.81 -25.22 -2.59
N GLY A 178 -6.49 -25.49 -1.48
CA GLY A 178 -5.98 -26.38 -0.43
C GLY A 178 -5.24 -25.72 0.73
N ILE A 179 -5.00 -24.40 0.70
CA ILE A 179 -4.51 -23.67 1.87
C ILE A 179 -5.72 -23.13 2.63
N ASN A 180 -6.25 -23.93 3.53
CA ASN A 180 -7.28 -23.49 4.50
C ASN A 180 -6.63 -22.63 5.61
N THR A 181 -6.13 -21.47 5.27
CA THR A 181 -5.63 -20.55 6.28
C THR A 181 -6.79 -19.67 6.74
N SER A 182 -7.13 -19.76 8.01
CA SER A 182 -8.08 -18.85 8.64
C SER A 182 -7.33 -17.83 9.48
N TYR A 183 -7.87 -16.62 9.52
CA TYR A 183 -7.35 -15.51 10.31
C TYR A 183 -8.44 -15.05 11.27
N THR A 184 -8.03 -14.71 12.48
CA THR A 184 -8.92 -14.17 13.50
C THR A 184 -8.49 -12.75 13.80
N PHE A 185 -9.41 -11.81 13.67
CA PHE A 185 -9.17 -10.41 13.99
C PHE A 185 -10.10 -9.93 15.10
N ASP A 186 -9.63 -8.92 15.83
CA ASP A 186 -10.46 -8.22 16.80
C ASP A 186 -11.47 -7.30 16.09
N ILE A 187 -12.66 -7.23 16.66
CA ILE A 187 -13.73 -6.30 16.33
C ILE A 187 -14.30 -5.73 17.62
N ASP A 188 -14.80 -4.54 17.60
CA ASP A 188 -15.43 -3.90 18.74
C ASP A 188 -16.56 -2.96 18.32
N ASP A 189 -17.12 -2.21 19.25
CA ASP A 189 -18.21 -1.26 19.03
C ASP A 189 -17.81 -0.02 18.22
N VAL A 190 -16.50 0.21 18.02
CA VAL A 190 -16.00 1.28 17.14
C VAL A 190 -15.67 0.80 15.73
N THR A 191 -15.67 -0.53 15.49
CA THR A 191 -15.54 -1.11 14.15
C THR A 191 -16.70 -0.64 13.27
N LYS A 192 -16.40 0.04 12.17
CA LYS A 192 -17.42 0.53 11.24
C LYS A 192 -17.80 -0.55 10.24
N VAL A 193 -19.07 -0.90 10.20
CA VAL A 193 -19.61 -1.88 9.25
C VAL A 193 -20.45 -1.16 8.20
N TRP A 194 -20.05 -1.28 6.94
CA TRP A 194 -20.70 -0.62 5.83
C TRP A 194 -21.51 -1.58 4.96
N LYS A 195 -22.77 -1.26 4.73
CA LYS A 195 -23.64 -1.90 3.74
C LYS A 195 -24.18 -0.84 2.79
N GLY A 196 -23.72 -0.88 1.55
CA GLY A 196 -23.93 0.22 0.63
C GLY A 196 -23.33 1.53 1.17
N ARG A 197 -24.20 2.51 1.45
CA ARG A 197 -23.81 3.82 1.99
C ARG A 197 -24.15 4.02 3.47
N THR A 198 -24.59 2.96 4.13
CA THR A 198 -25.12 3.02 5.49
C THR A 198 -24.23 2.25 6.43
N LEU A 199 -23.99 2.82 7.62
CA LEU A 199 -23.42 2.09 8.73
C LEU A 199 -24.50 1.14 9.28
N VAL A 200 -24.10 -0.09 9.55
CA VAL A 200 -24.91 -1.15 10.14
C VAL A 200 -24.19 -1.75 11.34
N GLU A 201 -24.86 -2.64 12.06
CA GLU A 201 -24.33 -3.25 13.27
C GLU A 201 -23.43 -4.46 12.96
N LEU A 202 -22.58 -4.85 13.90
CA LEU A 202 -21.78 -6.08 13.80
C LEU A 202 -22.65 -7.33 13.56
N ALA A 203 -23.87 -7.33 14.08
CA ALA A 203 -24.83 -8.42 13.90
C ALA A 203 -25.32 -8.59 12.46
N ASP A 204 -25.14 -7.59 11.59
CA ASP A 204 -25.48 -7.68 10.18
C ASP A 204 -24.44 -8.44 9.34
N ILE A 205 -23.28 -8.77 9.94
CA ILE A 205 -22.26 -9.59 9.30
C ILE A 205 -22.70 -11.05 9.35
N ALA A 206 -22.80 -11.69 8.19
CA ALA A 206 -23.22 -13.09 8.10
C ALA A 206 -22.04 -14.02 7.75
N PRO A 207 -22.08 -15.28 8.24
CA PRO A 207 -21.18 -16.31 7.72
C PRO A 207 -21.33 -16.46 6.20
N ASP A 208 -20.26 -16.91 5.55
CA ASP A 208 -20.12 -17.05 4.09
C ASP A 208 -20.14 -15.75 3.29
N GLN A 209 -20.31 -14.62 3.93
CA GLN A 209 -20.29 -13.31 3.25
C GLN A 209 -18.87 -12.96 2.79
N ILE A 210 -18.78 -12.39 1.57
CA ILE A 210 -17.53 -11.87 1.02
C ILE A 210 -17.42 -10.40 1.39
N VAL A 211 -16.35 -10.08 2.10
CA VAL A 211 -16.11 -8.74 2.64
C VAL A 211 -14.73 -8.21 2.24
N GLN A 212 -14.57 -6.90 2.34
CA GLN A 212 -13.29 -6.24 2.35
C GLN A 212 -13.17 -5.44 3.64
N PHE A 213 -11.95 -5.27 4.15
CA PHE A 213 -11.75 -4.51 5.38
C PHE A 213 -10.39 -3.83 5.41
N ASN A 214 -10.26 -2.86 6.30
CA ASN A 214 -9.00 -2.27 6.71
C ASN A 214 -8.72 -2.64 8.16
N LEU A 215 -7.50 -3.05 8.41
CA LEU A 215 -7.01 -3.31 9.76
C LEU A 215 -6.41 -2.05 10.36
N CYS A 216 -6.51 -1.93 11.67
CA CYS A 216 -5.76 -0.96 12.42
C CYS A 216 -5.24 -1.56 13.73
N TRP A 217 -4.19 -0.94 14.25
CA TRP A 217 -3.74 -1.24 15.58
C TRP A 217 -4.35 -0.23 16.57
N SER A 218 -4.76 -0.72 17.74
CA SER A 218 -5.28 0.12 18.82
C SER A 218 -4.71 -0.32 20.17
N PRO A 219 -4.30 0.63 21.02
CA PRO A 219 -3.85 0.33 22.38
C PRO A 219 -4.89 -0.41 23.24
N GLY A 220 -6.17 -0.29 22.87
CA GLY A 220 -7.26 -0.97 23.55
C GLY A 220 -7.33 -2.47 23.29
N TRP A 221 -6.75 -2.94 22.20
CA TRP A 221 -6.71 -4.35 21.85
C TRP A 221 -5.50 -5.02 22.52
N ARG A 222 -5.79 -5.72 23.60
CA ARG A 222 -4.76 -6.24 24.52
C ARG A 222 -3.92 -7.37 23.95
N ASP A 223 -4.42 -8.06 22.93
CA ASP A 223 -3.80 -9.28 22.42
C ASP A 223 -2.77 -9.04 21.31
N LYS A 224 -2.33 -7.79 21.13
CA LYS A 224 -1.22 -7.41 20.23
C LYS A 224 -1.45 -7.65 18.74
N GLU A 225 -2.68 -7.93 18.36
CA GLU A 225 -3.09 -8.16 17.00
C GLU A 225 -3.77 -6.93 16.40
N PHE A 226 -3.81 -6.86 15.08
CA PHE A 226 -4.63 -5.87 14.41
C PHE A 226 -6.10 -6.21 14.56
N GLY A 227 -6.92 -5.19 14.78
CA GLY A 227 -8.36 -5.31 14.70
C GLY A 227 -8.90 -4.70 13.42
N VAL A 228 -10.14 -5.00 13.11
CA VAL A 228 -10.84 -4.46 11.95
C VAL A 228 -11.35 -3.06 12.27
N ALA A 229 -10.83 -2.05 11.58
CA ALA A 229 -11.30 -0.67 11.70
C ALA A 229 -12.59 -0.41 10.92
N GLU A 230 -12.61 -0.88 9.69
CA GLU A 230 -13.75 -0.73 8.77
C GLU A 230 -13.94 -2.01 7.96
N ILE A 231 -15.18 -2.42 7.74
CA ILE A 231 -15.55 -3.59 6.95
C ILE A 231 -16.66 -3.22 5.97
N TRP A 232 -16.53 -3.64 4.72
CA TRP A 232 -17.51 -3.43 3.65
C TRP A 232 -18.14 -4.77 3.26
N LEU A 233 -19.44 -4.89 3.49
CA LEU A 233 -20.18 -6.13 3.35
C LEU A 233 -20.58 -6.45 1.92
N ASP A 234 -20.57 -5.45 1.02
CA ASP A 234 -21.05 -5.59 -0.35
C ASP A 234 -20.27 -4.73 -1.35
N ASP A 235 -20.47 -4.99 -2.65
CA ASP A 235 -19.84 -4.23 -3.73
C ASP A 235 -20.28 -2.76 -3.76
N ALA A 236 -21.50 -2.49 -3.35
CA ALA A 236 -22.02 -1.12 -3.31
C ALA A 236 -21.30 -0.27 -2.27
N GLY A 237 -21.01 -0.86 -1.10
CA GLY A 237 -20.21 -0.25 -0.03
C GLY A 237 -18.77 -0.04 -0.46
N ARG A 238 -18.13 -1.06 -1.05
CA ARG A 238 -16.77 -0.97 -1.60
C ARG A 238 -16.67 0.14 -2.64
N LYS A 239 -17.58 0.14 -3.62
CA LYS A 239 -17.64 1.18 -4.64
C LYS A 239 -17.84 2.56 -4.05
N PHE A 240 -18.70 2.69 -3.06
CA PHE A 240 -18.94 3.98 -2.38
C PHE A 240 -17.68 4.51 -1.70
N ALA A 241 -16.94 3.67 -0.98
CA ALA A 241 -15.69 4.05 -0.34
C ALA A 241 -14.66 4.53 -1.37
N THR A 242 -14.46 3.76 -2.44
CA THR A 242 -13.55 4.09 -3.54
C THR A 242 -13.93 5.42 -4.21
N ASP A 243 -15.21 5.59 -4.56
CA ASP A 243 -15.69 6.82 -5.21
C ASP A 243 -15.56 8.05 -4.28
N LEU A 244 -15.77 7.86 -2.99
CA LEU A 244 -15.60 8.93 -2.00
C LEU A 244 -14.15 9.37 -1.90
N GLN A 245 -13.23 8.42 -1.76
CA GLN A 245 -11.79 8.69 -1.70
C GLN A 245 -11.30 9.36 -2.99
N ARG A 246 -11.70 8.84 -4.14
CA ARG A 246 -11.36 9.43 -5.45
C ARG A 246 -11.80 10.89 -5.54
N ARG A 247 -13.04 11.22 -5.16
CA ARG A 247 -13.52 12.61 -5.18
C ARG A 247 -12.72 13.53 -4.25
N ARG A 248 -12.34 13.03 -3.05
CA ARG A 248 -11.49 13.78 -2.11
C ARG A 248 -10.13 14.07 -2.73
N HIS A 249 -9.51 13.04 -3.31
CA HIS A 249 -8.20 13.14 -3.93
C HIS A 249 -8.19 14.09 -5.14
N VAL A 250 -9.15 13.97 -6.07
CA VAL A 250 -9.29 14.88 -7.22
C VAL A 250 -9.49 16.33 -6.75
N LYS A 251 -10.35 16.55 -5.76
CA LYS A 251 -10.54 17.87 -5.19
C LYS A 251 -9.23 18.45 -4.62
N TYR A 252 -8.50 17.62 -3.90
CA TYR A 252 -7.21 18.02 -3.34
C TYR A 252 -6.18 18.32 -4.42
N GLN A 253 -6.05 17.45 -5.42
CA GLN A 253 -5.11 17.66 -6.53
C GLN A 253 -5.41 18.94 -7.34
N LYS A 254 -6.69 19.28 -7.53
CA LYS A 254 -7.07 20.55 -8.18
C LYS A 254 -6.74 21.81 -7.38
N GLN A 255 -6.49 21.68 -6.09
CA GLN A 255 -6.19 22.80 -5.19
C GLN A 255 -4.70 22.94 -4.86
N ARG A 256 -3.87 22.00 -5.31
CA ARG A 256 -2.43 22.00 -5.04
C ARG A 256 -1.62 22.01 -6.33
N TRP A 257 -0.34 22.15 -6.17
CA TRP A 257 0.64 21.98 -7.23
C TRP A 257 0.73 20.51 -7.63
N LEU A 258 0.85 20.24 -8.93
CA LEU A 258 1.08 18.90 -9.44
C LEU A 258 2.58 18.64 -9.50
N PRO A 259 3.06 17.56 -8.91
CA PRO A 259 4.46 17.19 -9.00
C PRO A 259 4.77 16.65 -10.40
N ALA A 260 5.91 17.09 -10.95
CA ALA A 260 6.35 16.66 -12.26
C ALA A 260 7.87 16.57 -12.33
N TRP A 261 8.34 15.80 -13.28
CA TRP A 261 9.74 15.77 -13.69
C TRP A 261 9.95 16.76 -14.82
N ILE A 262 11.01 17.58 -14.77
CA ILE A 262 11.39 18.48 -15.84
C ILE A 262 12.23 17.67 -16.83
N ASP A 263 11.72 17.46 -18.04
CA ASP A 263 12.41 16.73 -19.10
C ASP A 263 13.36 17.62 -19.87
N SER A 264 12.91 18.84 -20.22
CA SER A 264 13.72 19.82 -20.90
C SER A 264 13.26 21.24 -20.61
N VAL A 265 14.17 22.16 -20.74
CA VAL A 265 13.93 23.62 -20.73
C VAL A 265 14.55 24.20 -21.97
N GLU A 266 13.76 24.92 -22.76
CA GLU A 266 14.20 25.61 -23.96
C GLU A 266 13.91 27.09 -23.79
N ASP A 267 14.96 27.92 -23.69
CA ASP A 267 14.83 29.37 -23.61
C ASP A 267 14.63 29.95 -25.01
N ASN A 268 13.85 31.02 -25.09
CA ASN A 268 13.75 31.80 -26.30
C ASN A 268 14.43 33.18 -26.17
N ASP A 269 14.77 33.79 -27.29
CA ASP A 269 15.50 35.08 -27.33
C ASP A 269 14.69 36.29 -26.78
N PHE A 270 13.45 36.05 -26.33
CA PHE A 270 12.53 37.10 -25.87
C PHE A 270 12.28 37.04 -24.35
N GLY A 271 13.10 36.32 -23.61
CA GLY A 271 12.98 36.19 -22.16
C GLY A 271 11.84 35.24 -21.68
N GLY A 272 11.37 34.36 -22.54
CA GLY A 272 10.46 33.27 -22.24
C GLY A 272 11.07 31.94 -22.65
N GLY A 273 10.38 30.87 -22.40
CA GLY A 273 10.84 29.51 -22.74
C GLY A 273 9.73 28.49 -22.73
N THR A 274 10.07 27.28 -23.17
CA THR A 274 9.20 26.09 -23.10
C THR A 274 9.80 25.12 -22.10
N VAL A 275 8.97 24.63 -21.18
CA VAL A 275 9.34 23.57 -20.24
C VAL A 275 8.51 22.34 -20.59
N THR A 276 9.19 21.25 -20.91
CA THR A 276 8.53 19.95 -21.10
C THR A 276 8.55 19.19 -19.78
N LEU A 277 7.39 18.69 -19.38
CA LEU A 277 7.19 18.03 -18.09
C LEU A 277 6.57 16.64 -18.27
N THR A 278 7.10 15.68 -17.53
CA THR A 278 6.40 14.40 -17.27
C THR A 278 5.76 14.45 -15.89
N LEU A 279 4.42 14.34 -15.85
CA LEU A 279 3.69 14.31 -14.59
C LEU A 279 3.93 13.00 -13.87
N PHE A 280 4.10 13.07 -12.55
CA PHE A 280 4.26 11.87 -11.74
C PHE A 280 2.97 11.05 -11.62
N GLY A 281 3.12 9.75 -11.28
CA GLY A 281 2.03 8.87 -10.95
C GLY A 281 1.20 9.33 -9.73
N GLY A 282 0.12 8.60 -9.45
CA GLY A 282 -0.80 8.94 -8.35
C GLY A 282 -1.79 10.06 -8.69
N MET A 283 -1.79 10.56 -9.92
CA MET A 283 -2.83 11.45 -10.41
C MET A 283 -4.07 10.65 -10.83
N ASP A 284 -5.24 11.12 -10.44
CA ASP A 284 -6.49 10.51 -10.92
C ASP A 284 -6.58 10.53 -12.45
N PRO A 285 -6.94 9.42 -13.10
CA PRO A 285 -7.01 9.34 -14.57
C PRO A 285 -7.92 10.38 -15.21
N SER A 286 -8.99 10.82 -14.53
CA SER A 286 -9.89 11.85 -15.05
C SER A 286 -9.19 13.23 -15.11
N LEU A 287 -8.40 13.55 -14.10
CA LEU A 287 -7.63 14.79 -14.05
C LEU A 287 -6.50 14.77 -15.09
N TYR A 288 -5.83 13.63 -15.24
CA TYR A 288 -4.82 13.45 -16.28
C TYR A 288 -5.40 13.63 -17.69
N ALA A 289 -6.57 13.08 -17.98
CA ALA A 289 -7.27 13.25 -19.25
C ALA A 289 -7.66 14.71 -19.52
N GLU A 290 -8.08 15.45 -18.48
CA GLU A 290 -8.38 16.87 -18.55
C GLU A 290 -7.14 17.68 -18.93
N LEU A 291 -6.00 17.42 -18.31
CA LEU A 291 -4.72 18.06 -18.61
C LEU A 291 -4.21 17.71 -20.02
N LYS A 292 -4.30 16.45 -20.42
CA LYS A 292 -3.89 16.00 -21.75
C LYS A 292 -4.67 16.70 -22.87
N SER A 293 -5.94 16.99 -22.65
CA SER A 293 -6.77 17.71 -23.64
C SER A 293 -6.33 19.16 -23.88
N THR A 294 -5.50 19.72 -23.01
CA THR A 294 -4.96 21.08 -23.10
C THR A 294 -3.52 21.13 -23.64
N GLN A 295 -2.89 19.98 -23.85
CA GLN A 295 -1.48 19.87 -24.28
C GLN A 295 -1.18 20.66 -25.55
N ASP A 296 -2.07 20.60 -26.56
CA ASP A 296 -1.89 21.29 -27.84
C ASP A 296 -2.28 22.78 -27.80
N LYS A 297 -2.82 23.27 -26.69
CA LYS A 297 -3.31 24.64 -26.53
C LYS A 297 -2.35 25.54 -25.75
N GLY A 298 -1.23 25.00 -25.32
CA GLY A 298 -0.30 25.67 -24.42
C GLY A 298 -0.90 25.88 -23.04
N LEU A 299 -0.45 25.12 -22.06
CA LEU A 299 -0.81 25.33 -20.66
C LEU A 299 0.09 26.43 -20.09
N GLY A 300 -0.48 27.59 -19.76
CA GLY A 300 0.25 28.59 -19.00
C GLY A 300 0.54 28.06 -17.60
N VAL A 301 1.78 27.71 -17.32
CA VAL A 301 2.23 27.28 -15.99
C VAL A 301 2.88 28.48 -15.31
N ALA A 302 2.34 28.91 -14.17
CA ALA A 302 3.04 29.84 -13.31
C ALA A 302 4.19 29.09 -12.61
N VAL A 303 5.42 29.46 -12.93
CA VAL A 303 6.60 28.99 -12.20
C VAL A 303 6.78 29.90 -10.99
N ALA A 304 6.78 29.32 -9.78
CA ALA A 304 7.08 30.08 -8.58
C ALA A 304 8.53 30.56 -8.65
N GLU A 305 8.73 31.85 -8.42
CA GLU A 305 10.07 32.36 -8.16
C GLU A 305 10.64 31.66 -6.93
N LYS A 306 11.91 31.30 -7.04
CA LYS A 306 12.65 30.63 -5.98
C LYS A 306 12.69 31.54 -4.75
N THR A 307 12.05 31.14 -3.67
CA THR A 307 12.28 31.72 -2.33
C THR A 307 13.55 31.18 -1.72
#